data_43bf75a3fd72af3a88f3a07f84099c76
#
_entry.id   43bf75a3fd72af3a88f3a07f84099c76
#
_cell.length_a   1.000
_cell.length_b   1.000
_cell.length_c   1.000
_cell.angle_alpha   90.00
_cell.angle_beta   90.00
_cell.angle_gamma   90.00
#
_symmetry.space_group_name_H-M   'P 1'
#
loop_
_entity.id
_entity.type
_entity.pdbx_description
1 polymer ?
#
loop_
_entity_poly.entity_id
_entity_poly.type
_entity_poly.pdbx_seq_one_letter_code
_entity_poly.pdbx_strand_id
1 'polypeptide(L)'
;MNLYDDVRLDVAALLKQQEAALVRPDPAARSGAGLGRLGRLGSLTRLYALGALVKLGWHRRLVYANLRLDWFHEFQRYWVEELGNRPIHPHDFYFLSGVYRQRLQTIHFEQLEKPELASDDRHLEAWRDHRAIYYLFAHTYRQALSPLRVHPFVRYIPQGGRVAEHGCGAAPILTALARRYRHLDLRLVGADIPHLLFHYARWKFRNDRFVTMVSIDPNNDMPLPGLYDTVFCLEVLEHVPRPIAAIEHFLRVLKPGGHLVFDYIRSEGTGLDTATSLRDRLPALQLILDHFDIVEGRVATDGSHVEPSVARKR
;
A
#
# COMPACT_ATOMS: atom_id res chain seq x y z
N MET A 1 23.98 4.90 -6.70
CA MET A 1 23.14 5.08 -7.89
C MET A 1 21.72 4.74 -7.44
N ASN A 2 20.82 5.72 -7.43
CA ASN A 2 19.43 5.49 -7.02
C ASN A 2 18.77 4.70 -8.15
N LEU A 3 18.05 3.63 -7.82
CA LEU A 3 17.39 2.75 -8.80
C LEU A 3 16.40 3.50 -9.73
N TYR A 4 16.05 4.75 -9.40
CA TYR A 4 15.03 5.55 -10.08
C TYR A 4 15.50 6.96 -10.50
N ASP A 5 16.80 7.26 -10.37
CA ASP A 5 17.35 8.56 -10.78
C ASP A 5 17.17 8.83 -12.29
N ASP A 6 17.00 7.76 -13.09
CA ASP A 6 16.84 7.83 -14.54
C ASP A 6 15.41 7.58 -15.04
N VAL A 7 14.42 7.43 -14.12
CA VAL A 7 13.03 7.17 -14.52
C VAL A 7 12.36 8.46 -15.00
N ARG A 8 12.59 8.80 -16.24
CA ARG A 8 11.81 9.81 -16.96
C ARG A 8 10.53 9.19 -17.50
N LEU A 9 9.40 9.53 -16.90
CA LEU A 9 8.11 9.02 -17.31
C LEU A 9 7.45 9.98 -18.29
N ASP A 10 7.27 9.52 -19.51
CA ASP A 10 6.48 10.24 -20.50
C ASP A 10 4.98 10.05 -20.23
N VAL A 11 4.41 10.94 -19.42
CA VAL A 11 2.98 10.94 -19.08
C VAL A 11 2.11 11.05 -20.33
N ALA A 12 2.56 11.80 -21.35
CA ALA A 12 1.80 11.94 -22.59
C ALA A 12 1.74 10.61 -23.37
N ALA A 13 2.85 9.89 -23.42
CA ALA A 13 2.89 8.54 -24.00
C ALA A 13 2.01 7.56 -23.23
N LEU A 14 2.05 7.62 -21.89
CA LEU A 14 1.22 6.81 -21.02
C LEU A 14 -0.27 7.09 -21.22
N LEU A 15 -0.69 8.34 -21.30
CA LEU A 15 -2.08 8.74 -21.57
C LEU A 15 -2.54 8.29 -22.97
N LYS A 16 -1.69 8.44 -23.97
CA LYS A 16 -1.98 8.01 -25.35
C LYS A 16 -2.15 6.49 -25.48
N GLN A 17 -1.31 5.73 -24.79
CA GLN A 17 -1.45 4.27 -24.72
C GLN A 17 -2.80 3.86 -24.14
N GLN A 18 -3.28 4.62 -23.17
CA GLN A 18 -4.56 4.34 -22.54
C GLN A 18 -5.76 4.72 -23.38
N GLU A 19 -5.74 5.85 -24.09
CA GLU A 19 -6.78 6.21 -25.03
C GLU A 19 -6.94 5.12 -26.09
N ALA A 20 -5.83 4.62 -26.65
CA ALA A 20 -5.84 3.52 -27.60
C ALA A 20 -6.42 2.22 -27.02
N ALA A 21 -6.36 2.08 -25.72
CA ALA A 21 -6.80 0.92 -24.98
C ALA A 21 -8.26 0.95 -24.55
N LEU A 22 -8.81 2.13 -24.27
CA LEU A 22 -10.25 2.31 -23.98
C LEU A 22 -11.12 2.00 -25.20
N VAL A 23 -10.55 2.07 -26.41
CA VAL A 23 -11.24 1.71 -27.66
C VAL A 23 -11.45 0.20 -27.81
N ARG A 24 -10.74 -0.63 -27.06
CA ARG A 24 -10.93 -2.09 -27.04
C ARG A 24 -11.55 -2.51 -25.71
N PRO A 25 -12.87 -2.80 -25.64
CA PRO A 25 -13.49 -3.34 -24.44
C PRO A 25 -12.85 -4.70 -24.10
N ASP A 26 -12.26 -4.80 -22.91
CA ASP A 26 -11.72 -6.04 -22.40
C ASP A 26 -12.87 -7.04 -22.12
N PRO A 27 -12.93 -8.18 -22.80
CA PRO A 27 -13.94 -9.19 -22.55
C PRO A 27 -13.81 -9.81 -21.14
N ALA A 28 -12.63 -9.81 -20.54
CA ALA A 28 -12.37 -10.36 -19.21
C ALA A 28 -12.90 -9.48 -18.06
N ALA A 29 -13.08 -8.18 -18.27
CA ALA A 29 -13.69 -7.29 -17.27
C ALA A 29 -15.16 -7.61 -16.93
N ARG A 30 -15.80 -8.53 -17.68
CA ARG A 30 -17.17 -8.99 -17.42
C ARG A 30 -17.28 -10.24 -16.55
N SER A 31 -16.19 -10.90 -16.22
CA SER A 31 -16.19 -12.13 -15.43
C SER A 31 -15.96 -11.93 -13.93
N GLY A 32 -16.31 -10.79 -13.35
CA GLY A 32 -16.42 -10.62 -11.91
C GLY A 32 -17.50 -11.53 -11.34
N ALA A 33 -17.24 -12.83 -11.33
CA ALA A 33 -18.06 -13.84 -10.70
C ALA A 33 -17.98 -13.67 -9.18
N GLY A 34 -19.14 -13.45 -8.54
CA GLY A 34 -19.25 -13.68 -7.12
C GLY A 34 -19.99 -12.65 -6.26
N LEU A 35 -20.31 -11.49 -6.78
CA LEU A 35 -21.19 -10.59 -6.03
C LEU A 35 -22.64 -11.09 -6.12
N GLY A 36 -23.21 -11.51 -5.01
CA GLY A 36 -24.61 -11.88 -4.88
C GLY A 36 -25.56 -10.78 -5.38
N ARG A 37 -26.84 -11.11 -5.67
CA ARG A 37 -27.85 -10.18 -6.24
C ARG A 37 -27.89 -8.80 -5.55
N LEU A 38 -27.70 -8.72 -4.23
CA LEU A 38 -27.66 -7.47 -3.45
C LEU A 38 -26.39 -6.64 -3.75
N GLY A 39 -25.25 -7.29 -3.94
CA GLY A 39 -24.00 -6.61 -4.30
C GLY A 39 -24.04 -6.02 -5.72
N ARG A 40 -24.74 -6.68 -6.66
CA ARG A 40 -24.94 -6.16 -8.02
C ARG A 40 -25.88 -4.95 -8.05
N LEU A 41 -26.94 -4.96 -7.24
CA LEU A 41 -27.81 -3.79 -7.12
C LEU A 41 -27.08 -2.58 -6.52
N GLY A 42 -26.27 -2.78 -5.49
CA GLY A 42 -25.45 -1.72 -4.89
C GLY A 42 -24.38 -1.18 -5.85
N SER A 43 -23.76 -2.04 -6.67
CA SER A 43 -22.77 -1.60 -7.68
C SER A 43 -23.41 -0.85 -8.84
N LEU A 44 -24.60 -1.28 -9.29
CA LEU A 44 -25.37 -0.58 -10.32
C LEU A 44 -25.85 0.80 -9.86
N THR A 45 -26.41 0.90 -8.65
CA THR A 45 -26.82 2.20 -8.08
C THR A 45 -25.64 3.16 -7.93
N ARG A 46 -24.47 2.65 -7.52
CA ARG A 46 -23.25 3.43 -7.42
C ARG A 46 -22.74 3.89 -8.78
N LEU A 47 -22.80 3.04 -9.80
CA LEU A 47 -22.45 3.38 -11.19
C LEU A 47 -23.39 4.44 -11.78
N TYR A 48 -24.70 4.31 -11.55
CA TYR A 48 -25.67 5.30 -11.99
C TYR A 48 -25.50 6.64 -11.29
N ALA A 49 -25.25 6.63 -9.95
CA ALA A 49 -24.98 7.84 -9.18
C ALA A 49 -23.69 8.53 -9.66
N LEU A 50 -22.61 7.77 -9.88
CA LEU A 50 -21.36 8.29 -10.43
C LEU A 50 -21.56 8.83 -11.86
N GLY A 51 -22.30 8.13 -12.72
CA GLY A 51 -22.64 8.60 -14.05
C GLY A 51 -23.46 9.90 -14.05
N ALA A 52 -24.39 10.05 -13.12
CA ALA A 52 -25.15 11.29 -12.92
C ALA A 52 -24.25 12.43 -12.45
N LEU A 53 -23.37 12.18 -11.46
CA LEU A 53 -22.40 13.16 -10.96
C LEU A 53 -21.41 13.62 -12.04
N VAL A 54 -20.97 12.69 -12.90
CA VAL A 54 -20.11 13.02 -14.05
C VAL A 54 -20.86 13.91 -15.05
N LYS A 55 -22.11 13.57 -15.41
CA LYS A 55 -22.95 14.38 -16.32
C LYS A 55 -23.22 15.78 -15.78
N LEU A 56 -23.37 15.91 -14.46
CA LEU A 56 -23.60 17.22 -13.80
C LEU A 56 -22.32 18.03 -13.57
N GLY A 57 -21.15 17.50 -13.96
CA GLY A 57 -19.85 18.15 -13.74
C GLY A 57 -19.42 18.22 -12.26
N TRP A 58 -20.20 17.67 -11.34
CA TRP A 58 -19.89 17.64 -9.90
C TRP A 58 -18.71 16.75 -9.58
N HIS A 59 -18.54 15.67 -10.31
CA HIS A 59 -17.40 14.77 -10.17
C HIS A 59 -16.08 15.50 -10.35
N ARG A 60 -15.94 16.33 -11.40
CA ARG A 60 -14.74 17.14 -11.61
C ARG A 60 -14.47 18.08 -10.44
N ARG A 61 -15.51 18.76 -9.91
CA ARG A 61 -15.38 19.67 -8.77
C ARG A 61 -14.92 18.96 -7.50
N LEU A 62 -15.45 17.77 -7.20
CA LEU A 62 -15.04 16.96 -6.07
C LEU A 62 -13.61 16.46 -6.21
N VAL A 63 -13.23 16.00 -7.40
CA VAL A 63 -11.85 15.60 -7.69
C VAL A 63 -10.90 16.79 -7.53
N TYR A 64 -11.22 17.94 -8.10
CA TYR A 64 -10.42 19.15 -7.94
C TYR A 64 -10.31 19.60 -6.48
N ALA A 65 -11.38 19.54 -5.71
CA ALA A 65 -11.36 19.85 -4.29
C ALA A 65 -10.43 18.91 -3.52
N ASN A 66 -10.48 17.59 -3.82
CA ASN A 66 -9.61 16.61 -3.19
C ASN A 66 -8.14 16.78 -3.61
N LEU A 67 -7.86 17.09 -4.86
CA LEU A 67 -6.50 17.27 -5.39
C LEU A 67 -5.86 18.62 -5.03
N ARG A 68 -6.61 19.56 -4.46
CA ARG A 68 -6.08 20.80 -3.87
C ARG A 68 -5.47 20.60 -2.48
N LEU A 69 -5.47 19.38 -1.97
CA LEU A 69 -4.88 19.09 -0.67
C LEU A 69 -3.35 19.07 -0.74
N ASP A 70 -2.72 19.33 0.40
CA ASP A 70 -1.26 19.40 0.54
C ASP A 70 -0.52 18.17 0.01
N TRP A 71 -1.16 16.98 0.10
CA TRP A 71 -0.58 15.74 -0.41
C TRP A 71 -0.38 15.74 -1.92
N PHE A 72 -1.27 16.38 -2.71
CA PHE A 72 -1.10 16.47 -4.15
C PHE A 72 0.00 17.46 -4.52
N HIS A 73 0.08 18.60 -3.86
CA HIS A 73 1.18 19.55 -4.05
C HIS A 73 2.53 18.96 -3.68
N GLU A 74 2.59 18.15 -2.63
CA GLU A 74 3.80 17.42 -2.26
C GLU A 74 4.19 16.39 -3.33
N PHE A 75 3.22 15.63 -3.85
CA PHE A 75 3.45 14.70 -4.95
C PHE A 75 3.93 15.44 -6.22
N GLN A 76 3.33 16.58 -6.57
CA GLN A 76 3.76 17.39 -7.71
C GLN A 76 5.22 17.83 -7.59
N ARG A 77 5.64 18.26 -6.39
CA ARG A 77 7.04 18.60 -6.16
C ARG A 77 7.96 17.39 -6.38
N TYR A 78 7.64 16.26 -5.81
CA TYR A 78 8.40 15.02 -6.04
C TYR A 78 8.47 14.69 -7.53
N TRP A 79 7.34 14.75 -8.22
CA TRP A 79 7.21 14.42 -9.63
C TRP A 79 8.07 15.31 -10.53
N VAL A 80 8.15 16.60 -10.22
CA VAL A 80 8.88 17.59 -11.00
C VAL A 80 10.34 17.70 -10.56
N GLU A 81 10.59 17.87 -9.26
CA GLU A 81 11.91 18.18 -8.72
C GLU A 81 12.81 16.93 -8.67
N GLU A 82 12.25 15.79 -8.28
CA GLU A 82 13.02 14.55 -8.09
C GLU A 82 13.05 13.68 -9.33
N LEU A 83 11.92 13.50 -10.02
CA LEU A 83 11.85 12.67 -11.22
C LEU A 83 12.07 13.44 -12.52
N GLY A 84 12.21 14.76 -12.50
CA GLY A 84 12.45 15.62 -13.66
C GLY A 84 11.29 15.63 -14.67
N ASN A 85 10.08 15.31 -14.25
CA ASN A 85 8.91 15.26 -15.11
C ASN A 85 8.22 16.62 -15.24
N ARG A 86 7.33 16.76 -16.23
CA ARG A 86 6.45 17.92 -16.34
C ARG A 86 5.33 17.83 -15.29
N PRO A 87 4.83 18.98 -14.78
CA PRO A 87 3.70 18.97 -13.86
C PRO A 87 2.51 18.19 -14.43
N ILE A 88 1.92 17.33 -13.60
CA ILE A 88 0.72 16.59 -13.96
C ILE A 88 -0.50 17.46 -13.67
N HIS A 89 -1.38 17.58 -14.66
CA HIS A 89 -2.67 18.22 -14.42
C HIS A 89 -3.51 17.37 -13.45
N PRO A 90 -4.25 17.97 -12.50
CA PRO A 90 -5.06 17.21 -11.53
C PRO A 90 -6.02 16.18 -12.17
N HIS A 91 -6.56 16.49 -13.33
CA HIS A 91 -7.44 15.58 -14.04
C HIS A 91 -6.69 14.33 -14.54
N ASP A 92 -5.48 14.49 -15.07
CA ASP A 92 -4.64 13.39 -15.54
C ASP A 92 -4.16 12.53 -14.39
N PHE A 93 -3.79 13.14 -13.26
CA PHE A 93 -3.44 12.40 -12.04
C PHE A 93 -4.62 11.53 -11.57
N TYR A 94 -5.84 12.07 -11.54
CA TYR A 94 -7.02 11.31 -11.17
C TYR A 94 -7.26 10.12 -12.11
N PHE A 95 -7.09 10.35 -13.40
CA PHE A 95 -7.24 9.34 -14.42
C PHE A 95 -6.19 8.23 -14.25
N LEU A 96 -4.91 8.59 -14.04
CA LEU A 96 -3.82 7.64 -13.79
C LEU A 96 -4.01 6.85 -12.49
N SER A 97 -4.54 7.48 -11.44
CA SER A 97 -4.76 6.82 -10.15
C SER A 97 -5.92 5.83 -10.16
N GLY A 98 -6.86 5.95 -11.06
CA GLY A 98 -8.06 5.12 -11.15
C GLY A 98 -8.05 4.16 -12.33
N VAL A 99 -8.45 4.66 -13.50
CA VAL A 99 -8.67 3.83 -14.70
C VAL A 99 -7.37 3.17 -15.18
N TYR A 100 -6.29 3.94 -15.21
CA TYR A 100 -5.01 3.47 -15.70
C TYR A 100 -4.40 2.38 -14.80
N ARG A 101 -4.62 2.46 -13.50
CA ARG A 101 -4.16 1.46 -12.55
C ARG A 101 -4.62 0.06 -12.89
N GLN A 102 -5.93 -0.14 -13.09
CA GLN A 102 -6.48 -1.48 -13.35
C GLN A 102 -5.81 -2.15 -14.54
N ARG A 103 -5.60 -1.37 -15.60
CA ARG A 103 -5.01 -1.90 -16.81
C ARG A 103 -3.54 -2.25 -16.66
N LEU A 104 -2.74 -1.38 -16.08
CA LEU A 104 -1.33 -1.69 -15.87
C LEU A 104 -1.14 -2.82 -14.87
N GLN A 105 -2.00 -2.93 -13.88
CA GLN A 105 -2.04 -4.06 -12.98
C GLN A 105 -2.25 -5.37 -13.74
N THR A 106 -3.22 -5.41 -14.66
CA THR A 106 -3.47 -6.57 -15.51
C THR A 106 -2.24 -6.91 -16.36
N ILE A 107 -1.66 -5.93 -17.06
CA ILE A 107 -0.47 -6.14 -17.88
C ILE A 107 0.71 -6.63 -17.03
N HIS A 108 0.88 -6.07 -15.85
CA HIS A 108 1.95 -6.46 -14.93
C HIS A 108 1.83 -7.92 -14.49
N PHE A 109 0.61 -8.37 -14.15
CA PHE A 109 0.37 -9.76 -13.75
C PHE A 109 0.40 -10.73 -14.92
N GLU A 110 -0.06 -10.34 -16.11
CA GLU A 110 0.12 -11.14 -17.33
C GLU A 110 1.59 -11.42 -17.62
N GLN A 111 2.48 -10.46 -17.34
CA GLN A 111 3.92 -10.62 -17.51
C GLN A 111 4.56 -11.56 -16.47
N LEU A 112 3.91 -11.79 -15.34
CA LEU A 112 4.35 -12.74 -14.32
C LEU A 112 3.96 -14.20 -14.66
N GLU A 113 3.34 -14.46 -15.81
CA GLU A 113 2.97 -15.81 -16.27
C GLU A 113 2.33 -16.68 -15.18
N LYS A 114 1.11 -16.44 -14.83
CA LYS A 114 0.40 -17.04 -13.70
C LYS A 114 0.78 -16.41 -12.36
N PRO A 115 0.19 -15.27 -12.05
CA PRO A 115 0.47 -14.50 -10.84
C PRO A 115 0.39 -15.31 -9.55
N GLU A 116 -0.54 -16.25 -9.47
CA GLU A 116 -0.73 -17.16 -8.33
C GLU A 116 0.43 -18.17 -8.12
N LEU A 117 1.31 -18.29 -9.09
CA LEU A 117 2.48 -19.18 -9.07
C LEU A 117 3.81 -18.42 -9.26
N ALA A 118 3.79 -17.09 -9.22
CA ALA A 118 4.99 -16.31 -9.35
C ALA A 118 6.00 -16.71 -8.26
N SER A 119 7.25 -16.97 -8.65
CA SER A 119 8.31 -17.16 -7.67
C SER A 119 8.50 -15.88 -6.85
N ASP A 120 8.90 -16.02 -5.59
CA ASP A 120 9.13 -14.88 -4.69
C ASP A 120 10.09 -13.86 -5.29
N ASP A 121 11.14 -14.30 -6.01
CA ASP A 121 12.09 -13.42 -6.70
C ASP A 121 11.44 -12.61 -7.82
N ARG A 122 10.61 -13.22 -8.66
CA ARG A 122 9.88 -12.53 -9.73
C ARG A 122 8.90 -11.52 -9.16
N HIS A 123 8.26 -11.85 -8.05
CA HIS A 123 7.36 -10.94 -7.35
C HIS A 123 8.10 -9.69 -6.85
N LEU A 124 9.27 -9.87 -6.22
CA LEU A 124 10.13 -8.75 -5.80
C LEU A 124 10.63 -7.91 -6.97
N GLU A 125 11.03 -8.54 -8.09
CA GLU A 125 11.41 -7.84 -9.31
C GLU A 125 10.26 -7.02 -9.89
N ALA A 126 9.05 -7.57 -9.85
CA ALA A 126 7.86 -6.89 -10.33
C ALA A 126 7.57 -5.60 -9.56
N TRP A 127 7.73 -5.59 -8.22
CA TRP A 127 7.62 -4.38 -7.43
C TRP A 127 8.69 -3.33 -7.73
N ARG A 128 9.89 -3.76 -8.14
CA ARG A 128 11.03 -2.90 -8.51
C ARG A 128 10.93 -2.34 -9.92
N ASP A 129 10.10 -2.94 -10.77
CA ASP A 129 9.92 -2.50 -12.15
C ASP A 129 9.30 -1.09 -12.20
N HIS A 130 9.88 -0.20 -13.03
CA HIS A 130 9.35 1.16 -13.23
C HIS A 130 7.91 1.18 -13.74
N ARG A 131 7.45 0.10 -14.38
CA ARG A 131 6.07 -0.06 -14.84
C ARG A 131 5.07 -0.17 -13.70
N ALA A 132 5.54 -0.46 -12.48
CA ALA A 132 4.71 -0.43 -11.27
C ALA A 132 4.34 1.00 -10.81
N ILE A 133 4.64 2.03 -11.59
CA ILE A 133 4.32 3.44 -11.31
C ILE A 133 2.83 3.68 -11.05
N TYR A 134 1.95 2.89 -11.62
CA TYR A 134 0.52 2.98 -11.35
C TYR A 134 0.18 2.79 -9.87
N TYR A 135 0.98 2.02 -9.14
CA TYR A 135 0.86 1.92 -7.69
C TYR A 135 1.19 3.25 -7.01
N LEU A 136 2.20 3.97 -7.49
CA LEU A 136 2.52 5.29 -6.96
C LEU A 136 1.33 6.25 -7.04
N PHE A 137 0.68 6.36 -8.19
CA PHE A 137 -0.51 7.21 -8.34
C PHE A 137 -1.65 6.78 -7.42
N ALA A 138 -1.95 5.48 -7.39
CA ALA A 138 -3.03 4.94 -6.59
C ALA A 138 -2.80 5.12 -5.08
N HIS A 139 -1.59 4.80 -4.60
CA HIS A 139 -1.25 4.93 -3.19
C HIS A 139 -1.15 6.39 -2.76
N THR A 140 -0.63 7.27 -3.63
CA THR A 140 -0.60 8.71 -3.35
C THR A 140 -2.02 9.28 -3.22
N TYR A 141 -2.94 8.92 -4.11
CA TYR A 141 -4.34 9.32 -4.01
C TYR A 141 -5.00 8.83 -2.71
N ARG A 142 -4.72 7.58 -2.30
CA ARG A 142 -5.24 6.99 -1.06
C ARG A 142 -4.74 7.67 0.20
N GLN A 143 -3.63 8.41 0.16
CA GLN A 143 -3.10 9.14 1.34
C GLN A 143 -4.09 10.15 1.92
N ALA A 144 -5.00 10.68 1.12
CA ALA A 144 -6.07 11.54 1.61
C ALA A 144 -6.94 10.87 2.69
N LEU A 145 -7.08 9.54 2.65
CA LEU A 145 -7.88 8.74 3.60
C LEU A 145 -7.05 8.12 4.72
N SER A 146 -5.72 8.23 4.68
CA SER A 146 -4.81 7.61 5.66
C SER A 146 -5.13 8.00 7.11
N PRO A 147 -5.49 9.26 7.45
CA PRO A 147 -5.86 9.61 8.81
C PRO A 147 -7.05 8.82 9.36
N LEU A 148 -8.02 8.49 8.51
CA LEU A 148 -9.19 7.69 8.90
C LEU A 148 -8.81 6.23 9.12
N ARG A 149 -7.90 5.69 8.30
CA ARG A 149 -7.41 4.31 8.43
C ARG A 149 -6.56 4.11 9.69
N VAL A 150 -5.77 5.11 10.09
CA VAL A 150 -4.89 5.05 11.26
C VAL A 150 -5.62 5.33 12.56
N HIS A 151 -6.66 6.17 12.54
CA HIS A 151 -7.37 6.63 13.72
C HIS A 151 -7.78 5.51 14.71
N PRO A 152 -8.33 4.36 14.29
CA PRO A 152 -8.70 3.29 15.23
C PRO A 152 -7.51 2.76 16.05
N PHE A 153 -6.31 2.80 15.49
CA PHE A 153 -5.12 2.21 16.08
C PHE A 153 -4.30 3.17 16.94
N VAL A 154 -4.60 4.48 16.91
CA VAL A 154 -3.84 5.49 17.66
C VAL A 154 -3.88 5.23 19.16
N ARG A 155 -4.95 4.66 19.69
CA ARG A 155 -5.08 4.28 21.10
C ARG A 155 -4.07 3.24 21.58
N TYR A 156 -3.41 2.53 20.66
CA TYR A 156 -2.35 1.54 20.94
C TYR A 156 -0.94 2.13 20.80
N ILE A 157 -0.84 3.43 20.60
CA ILE A 157 0.42 4.15 20.46
C ILE A 157 0.63 5.03 21.69
N PRO A 158 1.62 4.76 22.54
CA PRO A 158 1.87 5.60 23.72
C PRO A 158 2.46 6.96 23.33
N GLN A 159 2.24 7.96 24.18
CA GLN A 159 2.91 9.26 24.09
C GLN A 159 4.43 9.07 24.09
N GLY A 160 5.17 9.77 23.22
CA GLY A 160 6.62 9.62 23.05
C GLY A 160 7.04 8.27 22.46
N GLY A 161 6.09 7.46 21.99
CA GLY A 161 6.30 6.11 21.49
C GLY A 161 7.16 6.04 20.24
N ARG A 162 7.81 4.89 20.07
CA ARG A 162 8.53 4.54 18.86
C ARG A 162 7.67 3.60 18.00
N VAL A 163 7.36 4.02 16.79
CA VAL A 163 6.46 3.32 15.88
C VAL A 163 7.17 2.95 14.59
N ALA A 164 6.97 1.72 14.11
CA ALA A 164 7.45 1.30 12.80
C ALA A 164 6.28 0.99 11.85
N GLU A 165 6.46 1.26 10.56
CA GLU A 165 5.63 0.79 9.45
C GLU A 165 6.52 -0.10 8.56
N HIS A 166 6.32 -1.43 8.65
CA HIS A 166 7.02 -2.43 7.86
C HIS A 166 6.24 -2.66 6.55
N GLY A 167 6.94 -2.68 5.42
CA GLY A 167 6.29 -2.66 4.11
C GLY A 167 5.56 -1.33 3.87
N CYS A 168 6.22 -0.22 4.17
CA CYS A 168 5.53 1.08 4.27
C CYS A 168 5.09 1.65 2.92
N GLY A 169 5.58 1.18 1.79
CA GLY A 169 5.29 1.72 0.47
C GLY A 169 5.48 3.23 0.40
N ALA A 170 4.42 3.97 0.08
CA ALA A 170 4.40 5.43 0.13
C ALA A 170 4.26 6.01 1.55
N ALA A 171 4.38 5.19 2.59
CA ALA A 171 4.28 5.50 4.01
C ALA A 171 3.00 6.27 4.41
N PRO A 172 1.81 5.72 4.12
CA PRO A 172 0.56 6.41 4.42
C PRO A 172 0.30 6.52 5.93
N ILE A 173 0.69 5.52 6.73
CA ILE A 173 0.50 5.50 8.18
C ILE A 173 1.43 6.51 8.82
N LEU A 174 2.73 6.48 8.49
CA LEU A 174 3.69 7.47 9.01
C LEU A 174 3.29 8.90 8.62
N THR A 175 2.77 9.09 7.41
CA THR A 175 2.29 10.41 6.96
C THR A 175 1.15 10.90 7.84
N ALA A 176 0.19 10.04 8.15
CA ALA A 176 -0.92 10.37 9.04
C ALA A 176 -0.42 10.68 10.46
N LEU A 177 0.45 9.84 11.01
CA LEU A 177 1.02 10.01 12.36
C LEU A 177 1.86 11.29 12.44
N ALA A 178 2.77 11.51 11.51
CA ALA A 178 3.64 12.69 11.50
C ALA A 178 2.88 14.01 11.36
N ARG A 179 1.71 14.03 10.69
CA ARG A 179 0.98 15.26 10.40
C ARG A 179 -0.18 15.52 11.33
N ARG A 180 -0.97 14.49 11.65
CA ARG A 180 -2.21 14.62 12.43
C ARG A 180 -2.01 14.36 13.93
N TYR A 181 -0.99 13.56 14.28
CA TYR A 181 -0.75 13.11 15.65
C TYR A 181 0.59 13.62 16.21
N ARG A 182 1.06 14.79 15.75
CA ARG A 182 2.29 15.44 16.22
C ARG A 182 2.33 15.64 17.72
N HIS A 183 1.16 15.83 18.34
CA HIS A 183 1.03 15.99 19.78
C HIS A 183 1.46 14.74 20.58
N LEU A 184 1.56 13.58 19.92
CA LEU A 184 2.04 12.35 20.54
C LEU A 184 3.58 12.27 20.64
N ASP A 185 4.31 13.19 20.03
CA ASP A 185 5.80 13.26 20.05
C ASP A 185 6.47 11.94 19.65
N LEU A 186 6.02 11.35 18.56
CA LEU A 186 6.41 10.01 18.10
C LEU A 186 7.77 10.02 17.40
N ARG A 187 8.50 8.90 17.55
CA ARG A 187 9.64 8.56 16.70
C ARG A 187 9.21 7.49 15.71
N LEU A 188 9.27 7.83 14.45
CA LEU A 188 8.68 7.04 13.35
C LEU A 188 9.78 6.39 12.52
N VAL A 189 9.58 5.12 12.15
CA VAL A 189 10.48 4.37 11.27
C VAL A 189 9.65 3.73 10.16
N GLY A 190 9.96 4.06 8.90
CA GLY A 190 9.40 3.39 7.73
C GLY A 190 10.42 2.44 7.13
N ALA A 191 10.04 1.20 6.86
CA ALA A 191 10.92 0.23 6.25
C ALA A 191 10.24 -0.45 5.05
N ASP A 192 10.96 -0.51 3.92
CA ASP A 192 10.50 -1.22 2.73
C ASP A 192 11.67 -1.63 1.83
N ILE A 193 11.41 -2.55 0.91
CA ILE A 193 12.35 -2.86 -0.17
C ILE A 193 12.51 -1.65 -1.11
N PRO A 194 13.65 -1.52 -1.83
CA PRO A 194 13.81 -0.46 -2.81
C PRO A 194 12.83 -0.63 -3.97
N HIS A 195 11.83 0.26 -4.05
CA HIS A 195 10.89 0.40 -5.17
C HIS A 195 10.34 1.83 -5.22
N LEU A 196 9.58 2.18 -6.27
CA LEU A 196 9.21 3.56 -6.55
C LEU A 196 8.36 4.22 -5.44
N LEU A 197 7.46 3.47 -4.78
CA LEU A 197 6.70 4.00 -3.67
C LEU A 197 7.59 4.36 -2.48
N PHE A 198 8.54 3.49 -2.16
CA PHE A 198 9.50 3.72 -1.08
C PHE A 198 10.44 4.88 -1.40
N HIS A 199 10.86 5.03 -2.66
CA HIS A 199 11.63 6.18 -3.11
C HIS A 199 10.86 7.49 -2.86
N TYR A 200 9.57 7.53 -3.20
CA TYR A 200 8.72 8.67 -2.88
C TYR A 200 8.59 8.92 -1.37
N ALA A 201 8.43 7.87 -0.56
CA ALA A 201 8.38 8.00 0.89
C ALA A 201 9.69 8.57 1.47
N ARG A 202 10.85 8.09 1.00
CA ARG A 202 12.16 8.62 1.40
C ARG A 202 12.31 10.09 1.04
N TRP A 203 11.94 10.46 -0.18
CA TRP A 203 11.96 11.88 -0.59
C TRP A 203 11.04 12.72 0.28
N LYS A 204 9.84 12.26 0.55
CA LYS A 204 8.84 12.96 1.37
C LYS A 204 9.34 13.29 2.78
N PHE A 205 10.04 12.36 3.39
CA PHE A 205 10.55 12.48 4.77
C PHE A 205 12.03 12.89 4.85
N ARG A 206 12.68 13.25 3.75
CA ARG A 206 14.13 13.55 3.70
C ARG A 206 14.59 14.63 4.69
N ASN A 207 13.70 15.53 5.07
CA ASN A 207 13.98 16.64 5.99
C ASN A 207 13.22 16.50 7.33
N ASP A 208 12.59 15.37 7.60
CA ASP A 208 11.85 15.16 8.84
C ASP A 208 12.74 14.43 9.86
N ARG A 209 13.13 15.14 10.93
CA ARG A 209 14.02 14.61 11.97
C ARG A 209 13.39 13.53 12.84
N PHE A 210 12.08 13.37 12.82
CA PHE A 210 11.34 12.38 13.61
C PHE A 210 11.03 11.11 12.84
N VAL A 211 11.28 11.11 11.52
CA VAL A 211 11.03 9.98 10.64
C VAL A 211 12.34 9.45 10.05
N THR A 212 12.60 8.18 10.27
CA THR A 212 13.73 7.46 9.67
C THR A 212 13.21 6.48 8.63
N MET A 213 13.81 6.47 7.44
CA MET A 213 13.47 5.55 6.36
C MET A 213 14.58 4.52 6.17
N VAL A 214 14.24 3.24 6.33
CA VAL A 214 15.17 2.10 6.28
C VAL A 214 14.89 1.25 5.05
N SER A 215 15.91 1.09 4.20
CA SER A 215 15.81 0.18 3.04
C SER A 215 15.96 -1.27 3.52
N ILE A 216 14.99 -2.12 3.20
CA ILE A 216 15.04 -3.55 3.48
C ILE A 216 15.83 -4.24 2.38
N ASP A 217 16.87 -4.98 2.76
CA ASP A 217 17.44 -6.02 1.93
C ASP A 217 16.57 -7.27 2.05
N PRO A 218 16.00 -7.83 0.95
CA PRO A 218 15.19 -9.04 1.00
C PRO A 218 15.87 -10.26 1.63
N ASN A 219 17.21 -10.25 1.68
CA ASN A 219 18.00 -11.29 2.33
C ASN A 219 18.23 -11.04 3.83
N ASN A 220 17.78 -9.91 4.36
CA ASN A 220 17.92 -9.57 5.77
C ASN A 220 16.60 -9.83 6.51
N ASP A 221 16.62 -10.79 7.44
CA ASP A 221 15.46 -11.12 8.28
C ASP A 221 15.24 -10.17 9.45
N MET A 222 16.12 -9.17 9.63
CA MET A 222 16.04 -8.21 10.74
C MET A 222 16.15 -6.76 10.26
N PRO A 223 15.23 -6.30 9.39
CA PRO A 223 15.36 -4.99 8.76
C PRO A 223 15.09 -3.80 9.68
N LEU A 224 14.32 -3.97 10.75
CA LEU A 224 13.95 -2.87 11.66
C LEU A 224 14.98 -2.73 12.79
N PRO A 225 15.61 -1.56 12.97
CA PRO A 225 16.58 -1.34 14.02
C PRO A 225 15.94 -0.97 15.36
N GLY A 226 16.30 -1.67 16.44
CA GLY A 226 15.92 -1.33 17.81
C GLY A 226 14.57 -1.87 18.25
N LEU A 227 13.97 -1.24 19.28
CA LEU A 227 12.72 -1.67 19.90
C LEU A 227 11.60 -0.67 19.65
N TYR A 228 10.37 -1.18 19.51
CA TYR A 228 9.17 -0.41 19.18
C TYR A 228 8.04 -0.64 20.17
N ASP A 229 7.25 0.39 20.38
CA ASP A 229 5.99 0.33 21.11
C ASP A 229 4.87 -0.22 20.22
N THR A 230 4.91 0.13 18.93
CA THR A 230 3.93 -0.33 17.94
C THR A 230 4.60 -0.59 16.59
N VAL A 231 4.28 -1.70 15.97
CA VAL A 231 4.66 -2.04 14.59
C VAL A 231 3.39 -2.19 13.76
N PHE A 232 3.35 -1.48 12.63
CA PHE A 232 2.34 -1.65 11.59
C PHE A 232 2.90 -2.53 10.48
N CYS A 233 2.10 -3.51 10.04
CA CYS A 233 2.37 -4.40 8.92
C CYS A 233 1.04 -4.68 8.22
N LEU A 234 0.58 -3.76 7.37
CA LEU A 234 -0.73 -3.82 6.72
C LEU A 234 -0.58 -3.91 5.19
N GLU A 235 -1.31 -4.84 4.58
CA GLU A 235 -1.23 -5.15 3.15
C GLU A 235 0.21 -5.57 2.74
N VAL A 236 0.88 -6.41 3.55
CA VAL A 236 2.31 -6.77 3.38
C VAL A 236 2.58 -8.26 3.51
N LEU A 237 2.03 -8.96 4.52
CA LEU A 237 2.39 -10.36 4.82
C LEU A 237 2.14 -11.31 3.65
N GLU A 238 1.17 -11.00 2.79
CA GLU A 238 0.88 -11.74 1.57
C GLU A 238 1.94 -11.59 0.47
N HIS A 239 2.79 -10.58 0.60
CA HIS A 239 3.81 -10.24 -0.40
C HIS A 239 5.23 -10.64 0.03
N VAL A 240 5.43 -10.99 1.31
CA VAL A 240 6.78 -11.28 1.80
C VAL A 240 7.20 -12.73 1.49
N PRO A 241 8.46 -12.95 1.07
CA PRO A 241 8.96 -14.30 0.80
C PRO A 241 9.07 -15.18 2.05
N ARG A 242 9.18 -14.60 3.24
CA ARG A 242 9.39 -15.30 4.51
C ARG A 242 8.49 -14.74 5.62
N PRO A 243 7.17 -15.01 5.58
CA PRO A 243 6.23 -14.42 6.52
C PRO A 243 6.49 -14.86 7.97
N ILE A 244 6.94 -16.09 8.20
CA ILE A 244 7.33 -16.59 9.54
C ILE A 244 8.50 -15.77 10.08
N ALA A 245 9.56 -15.58 9.29
CA ALA A 245 10.71 -14.77 9.69
C ALA A 245 10.33 -13.31 9.97
N ALA A 246 9.37 -12.75 9.23
CA ALA A 246 8.82 -11.42 9.49
C ALA A 246 8.13 -11.35 10.87
N ILE A 247 7.30 -12.34 11.22
CA ILE A 247 6.66 -12.40 12.54
C ILE A 247 7.69 -12.59 13.66
N GLU A 248 8.67 -13.48 13.48
CA GLU A 248 9.78 -13.64 14.43
C GLU A 248 10.56 -12.36 14.63
N HIS A 249 10.78 -11.59 13.55
CA HIS A 249 11.41 -10.30 13.63
C HIS A 249 10.56 -9.31 14.45
N PHE A 250 9.24 -9.24 14.22
CA PHE A 250 8.36 -8.40 15.04
C PHE A 250 8.37 -8.80 16.51
N LEU A 251 8.45 -10.09 16.82
CA LEU A 251 8.65 -10.57 18.20
C LEU A 251 9.94 -10.05 18.82
N ARG A 252 11.04 -9.97 18.06
CA ARG A 252 12.32 -9.45 18.57
C ARG A 252 12.31 -7.95 18.79
N VAL A 253 11.66 -7.18 17.91
CA VAL A 253 11.71 -5.70 17.91
C VAL A 253 10.55 -5.04 18.66
N LEU A 254 9.49 -5.75 18.99
CA LEU A 254 8.45 -5.23 19.86
C LEU A 254 8.89 -5.32 21.33
N LYS A 255 8.67 -4.24 22.06
CA LYS A 255 8.80 -4.23 23.53
C LYS A 255 7.80 -5.22 24.14
N PRO A 256 8.06 -5.76 25.35
CA PRO A 256 7.03 -6.45 26.11
C PRO A 256 5.78 -5.55 26.24
N GLY A 257 4.60 -6.10 25.98
CA GLY A 257 3.33 -5.35 25.94
C GLY A 257 3.14 -4.43 24.72
N GLY A 258 4.12 -4.36 23.80
CA GLY A 258 4.01 -3.61 22.54
C GLY A 258 3.00 -4.23 21.60
N HIS A 259 2.53 -3.45 20.61
CA HIS A 259 1.45 -3.83 19.73
C HIS A 259 1.92 -4.07 18.28
N LEU A 260 1.47 -5.17 17.71
CA LEU A 260 1.52 -5.43 16.27
C LEU A 260 0.13 -5.12 15.68
N VAL A 261 0.07 -4.15 14.77
CA VAL A 261 -1.13 -3.87 13.95
C VAL A 261 -0.89 -4.49 12.59
N PHE A 262 -1.67 -5.49 12.24
CA PHE A 262 -1.42 -6.30 11.05
C PHE A 262 -2.73 -6.77 10.40
N ASP A 263 -2.64 -7.11 9.15
CA ASP A 263 -3.57 -7.95 8.42
C ASP A 263 -2.82 -9.06 7.68
N TYR A 264 -3.54 -9.99 7.12
CA TYR A 264 -2.99 -10.96 6.22
C TYR A 264 -4.03 -11.24 5.14
N ILE A 265 -3.97 -10.43 4.11
CA ILE A 265 -4.91 -10.43 3.00
C ILE A 265 -4.73 -11.72 2.20
N ARG A 266 -5.82 -12.23 1.64
CA ARG A 266 -5.82 -13.28 0.65
C ARG A 266 -6.41 -12.72 -0.63
N SER A 267 -5.57 -12.60 -1.65
CA SER A 267 -5.96 -12.08 -2.96
C SER A 267 -6.55 -13.20 -3.79
N GLU A 268 -7.83 -13.49 -3.65
CA GLU A 268 -8.53 -14.54 -4.39
C GLU A 268 -8.29 -14.45 -5.91
N GLY A 269 -7.21 -15.08 -6.39
CA GLY A 269 -6.88 -15.20 -7.82
C GLY A 269 -6.43 -13.90 -8.50
N THR A 270 -6.11 -12.83 -7.76
CA THR A 270 -5.59 -11.58 -8.33
C THR A 270 -4.06 -11.54 -8.41
N GLY A 271 -3.38 -12.61 -7.95
CA GLY A 271 -1.95 -12.81 -8.13
C GLY A 271 -1.04 -11.88 -7.36
N LEU A 272 -1.52 -11.30 -6.28
CA LEU A 272 -0.69 -10.46 -5.40
C LEU A 272 0.00 -11.27 -4.30
N ASP A 273 -0.48 -12.48 -4.00
CA ASP A 273 0.10 -13.33 -2.97
C ASP A 273 1.33 -14.06 -3.52
N THR A 274 2.41 -14.15 -2.74
CA THR A 274 3.53 -15.02 -3.09
C THR A 274 3.20 -16.48 -2.80
N ALA A 275 3.84 -17.41 -3.52
CA ALA A 275 3.66 -18.84 -3.27
C ALA A 275 4.03 -19.22 -1.82
N THR A 276 5.10 -18.62 -1.30
CA THR A 276 5.57 -18.84 0.07
C THR A 276 4.61 -18.26 1.09
N SER A 277 4.06 -17.04 0.87
CA SER A 277 3.10 -16.45 1.80
C SER A 277 1.82 -17.26 1.92
N LEU A 278 1.37 -17.89 0.84
CA LEU A 278 0.22 -18.81 0.86
C LEU A 278 0.52 -20.11 1.61
N ARG A 279 1.68 -20.72 1.33
CA ARG A 279 2.13 -21.97 1.97
C ARG A 279 2.33 -21.80 3.48
N ASP A 280 3.02 -20.73 3.88
CA ASP A 280 3.45 -20.49 5.26
C ASP A 280 2.43 -19.67 6.08
N ARG A 281 1.27 -19.36 5.48
CA ARG A 281 0.22 -18.55 6.09
C ARG A 281 -0.25 -19.08 7.45
N LEU A 282 -0.66 -20.36 7.51
CA LEU A 282 -1.15 -20.94 8.76
C LEU A 282 -0.08 -21.02 9.84
N PRO A 283 1.15 -21.49 9.57
CA PRO A 283 2.24 -21.42 10.55
C PRO A 283 2.54 -19.99 11.04
N ALA A 284 2.51 -18.99 10.16
CA ALA A 284 2.73 -17.59 10.54
C ALA A 284 1.62 -17.06 11.46
N LEU A 285 0.36 -17.37 11.16
CA LEU A 285 -0.77 -16.99 12.01
C LEU A 285 -0.74 -17.71 13.35
N GLN A 286 -0.36 -19.00 13.37
CA GLN A 286 -0.19 -19.76 14.61
C GLN A 286 0.90 -19.14 15.49
N LEU A 287 2.03 -18.74 14.91
CA LEU A 287 3.11 -18.05 15.65
C LEU A 287 2.61 -16.74 16.28
N ILE A 288 1.75 -15.99 15.61
CA ILE A 288 1.12 -14.81 16.22
C ILE A 288 0.27 -15.24 17.43
N LEU A 289 -0.59 -16.24 17.28
CA LEU A 289 -1.46 -16.70 18.36
C LEU A 289 -0.69 -17.28 19.56
N ASP A 290 0.48 -17.87 19.33
CA ASP A 290 1.32 -18.44 20.37
C ASP A 290 2.03 -17.38 21.22
N HIS A 291 2.31 -16.20 20.66
CA HIS A 291 3.15 -15.19 21.30
C HIS A 291 2.47 -13.86 21.58
N PHE A 292 1.26 -13.65 21.05
CA PHE A 292 0.50 -12.42 21.23
C PHE A 292 -0.91 -12.68 21.76
N ASP A 293 -1.45 -11.72 22.47
CA ASP A 293 -2.87 -11.62 22.79
C ASP A 293 -3.56 -10.77 21.73
N ILE A 294 -4.59 -11.30 21.07
CA ILE A 294 -5.38 -10.52 20.11
C ILE A 294 -6.30 -9.58 20.90
N VAL A 295 -6.02 -8.29 20.83
CA VAL A 295 -6.76 -7.26 21.60
C VAL A 295 -7.83 -6.57 20.77
N GLU A 296 -7.73 -6.63 19.44
CA GLU A 296 -8.74 -6.15 18.50
C GLU A 296 -8.70 -6.96 17.21
N GLY A 297 -9.86 -7.13 16.58
CA GLY A 297 -9.98 -7.93 15.37
C GLY A 297 -10.08 -9.43 15.63
N ARG A 298 -9.82 -10.23 14.60
CA ARG A 298 -9.89 -11.69 14.65
C ARG A 298 -8.84 -12.30 13.74
N VAL A 299 -8.12 -13.27 14.25
CA VAL A 299 -7.18 -14.10 13.48
C VAL A 299 -7.88 -15.38 13.06
N ALA A 300 -8.00 -15.58 11.77
CA ALA A 300 -8.59 -16.80 11.21
C ALA A 300 -7.56 -17.93 11.21
N THR A 301 -7.93 -19.08 11.77
CA THR A 301 -7.07 -20.29 11.82
C THR A 301 -7.32 -21.26 10.67
N ASP A 302 -8.27 -20.95 9.80
CA ASP A 302 -8.64 -21.74 8.63
C ASP A 302 -7.96 -21.28 7.32
N GLY A 303 -7.03 -20.32 7.43
CA GLY A 303 -6.33 -19.74 6.28
C GLY A 303 -7.14 -18.71 5.50
N SER A 304 -8.34 -18.35 5.96
CA SER A 304 -9.12 -17.28 5.36
C SER A 304 -8.47 -15.91 5.55
N HIS A 305 -9.04 -14.90 4.92
CA HIS A 305 -8.61 -13.52 5.02
C HIS A 305 -8.60 -13.03 6.47
N VAL A 306 -7.52 -12.36 6.88
CA VAL A 306 -7.39 -11.71 8.19
C VAL A 306 -7.48 -10.20 7.97
N GLU A 307 -8.57 -9.63 8.48
CA GLU A 307 -8.80 -8.17 8.52
C GLU A 307 -7.80 -7.47 9.46
N PRO A 308 -7.63 -6.14 9.35
CA PRO A 308 -6.76 -5.41 10.24
C PRO A 308 -7.07 -5.70 11.72
N SER A 309 -6.08 -6.22 12.40
CA SER A 309 -6.15 -6.72 13.77
C SER A 309 -5.02 -6.16 14.60
N VAL A 310 -5.20 -6.11 15.92
CA VAL A 310 -4.19 -5.67 16.87
C VAL A 310 -3.83 -6.81 17.81
N ALA A 311 -2.56 -7.14 17.86
CA ALA A 311 -1.98 -8.17 18.71
C ALA A 311 -0.99 -7.54 19.69
N ARG A 312 -1.14 -7.80 21.00
CA ARG A 312 -0.25 -7.33 22.05
C ARG A 312 0.75 -8.43 22.39
N LYS A 313 2.04 -8.10 22.31
CA LYS A 313 3.10 -9.02 22.68
C LYS A 313 3.01 -9.40 24.17
N ARG A 314 3.04 -10.70 24.46
CA ARG A 314 3.10 -11.24 25.82
C ARG A 314 4.43 -10.97 26.52
#